data_a590cc84245daaf46d5e25fd06cd4843
#
_entry.id   a590cc84245daaf46d5e25fd06cd4843
#
_cell.length_a   1.000
_cell.length_b   1.000
_cell.length_c   1.000
_cell.angle_alpha   90.00
_cell.angle_beta   90.00
_cell.angle_gamma   90.00
#
_symmetry.space_group_name_H-M   'P 1'
#
loop_
_entity.id
_entity.type
_entity.pdbx_description
1 polymer ?
#
loop_
_entity_poly.entity_id
_entity_poly.type
_entity_poly.pdbx_seq_one_letter_code
_entity_poly.pdbx_strand_id
1 'polypeptide(L)' 'MARLPAISGDDFVKAMRKIGYVWDHTEGSHMILLHPSKGRLSVPRHKELG' A
#
# COMPACT_ATOMS: atom_id res chain seq x y z
N MET A 1 0.96 20.73 -16.71
CA MET A 1 0.96 19.45 -16.66
C MET A 1 0.60 18.92 -15.32
N ALA A 2 0.00 17.92 -15.32
CA ALA A 2 -0.50 17.42 -14.13
C ALA A 2 0.55 16.73 -13.38
N ARG A 3 0.58 16.88 -12.15
CA ARG A 3 1.42 16.19 -11.36
C ARG A 3 0.61 15.35 -10.48
N LEU A 4 1.01 14.15 -10.26
CA LEU A 4 0.27 13.28 -9.40
C LEU A 4 0.36 13.76 -7.99
N PRO A 5 -0.72 13.77 -7.27
CA PRO A 5 -0.65 14.19 -5.89
C PRO A 5 0.04 13.13 -5.07
N ALA A 6 0.61 13.51 -3.98
CA ALA A 6 1.25 12.56 -3.11
C ALA A 6 0.18 11.67 -2.52
N ILE A 7 0.41 10.40 -2.49
CA ILE A 7 -0.54 9.46 -1.96
C ILE A 7 -0.06 8.99 -0.62
N SER A 8 -0.92 8.97 0.37
CA SER A 8 -0.53 8.47 1.67
C SER A 8 -0.53 6.95 1.61
N GLY A 9 0.13 6.34 2.57
CA GLY A 9 0.14 4.89 2.63
C GLY A 9 -1.25 4.32 2.78
N ASP A 10 -2.12 5.01 3.52
CA ASP A 10 -3.47 4.54 3.70
C ASP A 10 -4.25 4.52 2.40
N ASP A 11 -4.08 5.55 1.59
CA ASP A 11 -4.76 5.61 0.31
C ASP A 11 -4.23 4.52 -0.61
N PHE A 12 -2.95 4.28 -0.55
CA PHE A 12 -2.36 3.23 -1.37
C PHE A 12 -2.92 1.87 -0.98
N VAL A 13 -3.05 1.62 0.30
CA VAL A 13 -3.61 0.35 0.75
C VAL A 13 -5.04 0.20 0.31
N LYS A 14 -5.82 1.26 0.36
CA LYS A 14 -7.19 1.18 -0.10
C LYS A 14 -7.25 0.81 -1.56
N ALA A 15 -6.35 1.38 -2.37
CA ALA A 15 -6.32 1.07 -3.77
C ALA A 15 -5.92 -0.38 -3.99
N MET A 16 -4.97 -0.87 -3.23
CA MET A 16 -4.52 -2.25 -3.38
C MET A 16 -5.61 -3.22 -2.99
N ARG A 17 -6.42 -2.87 -1.99
CA ARG A 17 -7.50 -3.76 -1.59
C ARG A 17 -8.53 -3.94 -2.70
N LYS A 18 -8.68 -2.96 -3.54
CA LYS A 18 -9.63 -3.08 -4.63
C LYS A 18 -9.20 -4.10 -5.66
N ILE A 19 -7.92 -4.38 -5.75
CA ILE A 19 -7.46 -5.37 -6.71
C ILE A 19 -7.12 -6.69 -6.04
N GLY A 20 -7.54 -6.86 -4.80
CA GLY A 20 -7.44 -8.18 -4.18
C GLY A 20 -6.42 -8.33 -3.07
N TYR A 21 -5.70 -7.27 -2.75
CA TYR A 21 -4.76 -7.36 -1.66
C TYR A 21 -5.47 -7.25 -0.32
N VAL A 22 -4.94 -7.93 0.67
CA VAL A 22 -5.52 -7.91 2.00
C VAL A 22 -4.42 -7.54 2.97
N TRP A 23 -4.71 -6.67 3.88
CA TRP A 23 -3.73 -6.28 4.89
C TRP A 23 -3.49 -7.47 5.80
N ASP A 24 -2.23 -7.81 6.01
CA ASP A 24 -1.89 -8.92 6.84
C ASP A 24 -1.41 -8.42 8.21
N HIS A 25 -0.39 -7.63 8.21
CA HIS A 25 0.10 -7.09 9.48
C HIS A 25 1.01 -5.91 9.18
N THR A 26 1.45 -5.23 10.22
CA THR A 26 2.36 -4.12 10.08
C THR A 26 3.68 -4.49 10.74
N GLU A 27 4.75 -4.29 10.01
CA GLU A 27 6.06 -4.57 10.53
C GLU A 27 6.84 -3.27 10.55
N GLY A 28 7.11 -2.72 11.72
CA GLY A 28 7.81 -1.44 11.82
C GLY A 28 7.02 -0.37 11.13
N SER A 29 7.58 0.23 10.11
CA SER A 29 6.90 1.25 9.36
C SER A 29 6.30 0.74 8.09
N HIS A 30 6.24 -0.56 7.90
CA HIS A 30 5.71 -1.12 6.67
C HIS A 30 4.45 -1.91 6.91
N MET A 31 3.51 -1.75 6.01
CA MET A 31 2.29 -2.54 6.06
C MET A 31 2.44 -3.67 5.08
N ILE A 32 2.17 -4.88 5.54
CA ILE A 32 2.34 -6.06 4.70
C ILE A 32 0.98 -6.49 4.18
N LEU A 33 0.85 -6.55 2.88
CA LEU A 33 -0.38 -6.97 2.25
C LEU A 33 -0.15 -8.28 1.52
N LEU A 34 -1.17 -9.08 1.43
CA LEU A 34 -1.08 -10.37 0.74
C LEU A 34 -2.12 -10.47 -0.34
N HIS A 35 -1.76 -11.15 -1.40
CA HIS A 35 -2.67 -11.35 -2.52
C HIS A 35 -2.60 -12.82 -2.91
N PRO A 36 -3.73 -13.45 -3.15
CA PRO A 36 -3.74 -14.88 -3.45
C PRO A 36 -2.94 -15.26 -4.69
N SER A 37 -2.82 -14.37 -5.63
CA SER A 37 -2.06 -14.66 -6.82
C SER A 37 -0.79 -13.89 -6.95
N LYS A 38 -0.75 -12.67 -6.45
CA LYS A 38 0.40 -11.83 -6.65
C LYS A 38 1.41 -11.86 -5.52
N GLY A 39 1.03 -12.47 -4.43
CA GLY A 39 1.95 -12.66 -3.32
C GLY A 39 2.00 -11.49 -2.39
N ARG A 40 3.15 -11.23 -1.83
CA ARG A 40 3.27 -10.29 -0.76
C ARG A 40 3.70 -8.92 -1.24
N LEU A 41 3.18 -7.89 -0.63
CA LEU A 41 3.52 -6.55 -0.97
C LEU A 41 3.82 -5.78 0.30
N SER A 42 4.92 -5.05 0.31
CA SER A 42 5.29 -4.26 1.45
C SER A 42 5.12 -2.79 1.12
N VAL A 43 4.36 -2.08 1.92
CA VAL A 43 4.06 -0.68 1.67
C VAL A 43 4.57 0.18 2.81
N PRO A 44 5.44 1.14 2.53
CA PRO A 44 5.93 1.99 3.60
C PRO A 44 4.82 2.86 4.14
N ARG A 45 4.80 3.03 5.44
CA ARG A 45 3.75 3.77 6.04
C ARG A 45 4.02 5.26 6.10
N HIS A 46 5.00 5.75 5.43
CA HIS A 46 5.32 7.15 5.42
C HIS A 46 4.25 7.92 4.72
N LYS A 47 3.99 9.11 5.14
CA LYS A 47 2.96 9.88 4.56
C LYS A 47 3.26 10.28 3.18
N GLU A 48 4.48 10.27 2.76
CA GLU A 48 4.75 10.56 1.41
C GLU A 48 5.54 9.52 0.83
N LEU A 49 5.18 9.04 -0.31
CA LEU A 49 5.86 7.98 -0.94
C LEU A 49 6.77 8.47 -2.02
N GLY A 50 6.85 9.64 -2.22
CA GLY A 50 7.64 10.06 -3.32
C GLY A 50 8.89 10.74 -3.00
#